data_f785cafcaeb2892e6b342e5ca6e132e6
#
_entry.id   f785cafcaeb2892e6b342e5ca6e132e6
#
_cell.length_a   1.000
_cell.length_b   1.000
_cell.length_c   1.000
_cell.angle_alpha   90.00
_cell.angle_beta   90.00
_cell.angle_gamma   90.00
#
_symmetry.space_group_name_H-M   'P 1'
#
loop_
_entity.id
_entity.type
_entity.pdbx_description
1 polymer ?
#
loop_
_entity_poly.entity_id
_entity_poly.type
_entity_poly.pdbx_seq_one_letter_code
_entity_poly.pdbx_strand_id
1 'polypeptide(L)'
;VKKVRNITGRGKVGHGGTLDPFACGVLIVATNSDTKKLGDISGSIKSYRAVLQLGEETDTLDLDGKVINVKPVPILDNNLIKSVLKNFIGRYKQIPPMYSAKKVNGVRLYKLARKNKTVNRKPVDVNIFDLKLNDIQDKQIDFSVTCSKGTYIRVLGQEIAKMLGTEGHLTKLQRIAVGNFVVQDSIPLNEFEAKWISTEH
;
A
#
# COMPACT_ATOMS: atom_id res chain seq x y z
N VAL A 1 6.24 6.87 13.67
CA VAL A 1 7.59 6.77 14.24
C VAL A 1 7.90 7.96 15.14
N LYS A 2 7.82 9.24 14.65
CA LYS A 2 8.14 10.42 15.48
C LYS A 2 7.27 10.50 16.75
N LYS A 3 5.95 10.33 16.65
CA LYS A 3 5.05 10.32 17.80
C LYS A 3 5.40 9.21 18.79
N VAL A 4 5.64 7.98 18.32
CA VAL A 4 6.06 6.87 19.17
C VAL A 4 7.40 7.18 19.90
N ARG A 5 8.39 7.75 19.20
CA ARG A 5 9.64 8.16 19.81
C ARG A 5 9.43 9.16 20.96
N ASN A 6 8.56 10.15 20.76
CA ASN A 6 8.27 11.15 21.78
C ASN A 6 7.60 10.53 23.00
N ILE A 7 6.64 9.62 22.81
CA ILE A 7 5.92 8.95 23.90
C ILE A 7 6.84 8.02 24.69
N THR A 8 7.64 7.22 23.99
CA THR A 8 8.48 6.20 24.66
C THR A 8 9.79 6.75 25.22
N GLY A 9 10.17 7.98 24.89
CA GLY A 9 11.49 8.55 25.28
C GLY A 9 12.68 7.78 24.68
N ARG A 10 12.46 6.79 23.80
CA ARG A 10 13.52 5.94 23.24
C ARG A 10 14.26 6.66 22.08
N GLY A 11 15.59 6.60 22.13
CA GLY A 11 16.43 7.28 21.15
C GLY A 11 16.31 6.69 19.74
N LYS A 12 16.38 5.37 19.61
CA LYS A 12 16.27 4.67 18.32
C LYS A 12 14.88 4.07 18.14
N VAL A 13 14.16 4.53 17.11
CA VAL A 13 12.83 4.03 16.72
C VAL A 13 12.78 3.82 15.23
N GLY A 14 12.35 2.65 14.78
CA GLY A 14 12.20 2.27 13.37
C GLY A 14 10.84 1.68 13.06
N HIS A 15 10.57 1.39 11.79
CA HIS A 15 9.35 0.70 11.35
C HIS A 15 9.64 -0.38 10.29
N GLY A 16 8.83 -1.43 10.25
CA GLY A 16 8.97 -2.60 9.38
C GLY A 16 8.33 -2.47 8.00
N GLY A 17 8.11 -1.26 7.50
CA GLY A 17 7.54 -1.02 6.16
C GLY A 17 6.66 0.22 6.12
N THR A 18 6.94 1.11 5.17
CA THR A 18 6.19 2.35 4.98
C THR A 18 4.73 2.06 4.60
N LEU A 19 3.80 2.83 5.16
CA LEU A 19 2.45 3.00 4.64
C LEU A 19 2.40 4.29 3.82
N ASP A 20 1.60 4.29 2.76
CA ASP A 20 1.29 5.51 2.02
C ASP A 20 0.51 6.49 2.92
N PRO A 21 0.59 7.82 2.70
CA PRO A 21 -0.04 8.80 3.60
C PRO A 21 -1.54 8.60 3.78
N PHE A 22 -2.27 8.28 2.73
CA PHE A 22 -3.72 8.03 2.76
C PHE A 22 -4.08 6.65 3.35
N ALA A 23 -3.10 5.73 3.48
CA ALA A 23 -3.33 4.37 3.96
C ALA A 23 -3.38 4.28 5.48
N CYS A 24 -4.12 3.29 5.98
CA CYS A 24 -4.20 2.93 7.39
C CYS A 24 -3.80 1.46 7.65
N GLY A 25 -3.91 1.02 8.92
CA GLY A 25 -3.69 -0.36 9.32
C GLY A 25 -2.34 -0.63 9.97
N VAL A 26 -1.89 -1.87 9.92
CA VAL A 26 -0.73 -2.38 10.68
C VAL A 26 0.56 -1.64 10.31
N LEU A 27 1.20 -1.01 11.29
CA LEU A 27 2.56 -0.50 11.20
C LEU A 27 3.38 -1.04 12.37
N ILE A 28 4.29 -1.96 12.08
CA ILE A 28 5.16 -2.51 13.10
C ILE A 28 6.28 -1.51 13.39
N VAL A 29 6.37 -1.10 14.65
CA VAL A 29 7.37 -0.17 15.14
C VAL A 29 8.21 -0.89 16.19
N ALA A 30 9.51 -0.69 16.16
CA ALA A 30 10.43 -1.24 17.14
C ALA A 30 11.36 -0.14 17.67
N THR A 31 11.83 -0.34 18.91
CA THR A 31 12.74 0.57 19.60
C THR A 31 14.08 -0.10 19.91
N ASN A 32 15.12 0.70 20.09
CA ASN A 32 16.46 0.29 20.53
C ASN A 32 17.01 -0.95 19.75
N SER A 33 17.38 -2.02 20.48
CA SER A 33 17.94 -3.26 19.92
C SER A 33 16.97 -3.98 18.96
N ASP A 34 15.66 -3.93 19.21
CA ASP A 34 14.65 -4.62 18.39
C ASP A 34 14.50 -4.02 17.00
N THR A 35 15.03 -2.81 16.77
CA THR A 35 15.07 -2.25 15.40
C THR A 35 15.85 -3.12 14.42
N LYS A 36 16.73 -4.02 14.90
CA LYS A 36 17.47 -4.98 14.07
C LYS A 36 16.52 -6.02 13.43
N LYS A 37 15.43 -6.40 14.11
CA LYS A 37 14.42 -7.36 13.65
C LYS A 37 13.53 -6.80 12.52
N LEU A 38 13.51 -5.48 12.33
CA LEU A 38 12.66 -4.83 11.33
C LEU A 38 13.01 -5.20 9.89
N GLY A 39 14.26 -5.64 9.63
CA GLY A 39 14.68 -6.13 8.33
C GLY A 39 13.87 -7.35 7.89
N ASP A 40 13.77 -8.36 8.75
CA ASP A 40 13.04 -9.61 8.51
C ASP A 40 11.53 -9.33 8.37
N ILE A 41 10.99 -8.52 9.28
CA ILE A 41 9.58 -8.09 9.25
C ILE A 41 9.26 -7.36 7.93
N SER A 42 10.15 -6.50 7.48
CA SER A 42 10.01 -5.82 6.18
C SER A 42 9.96 -6.79 4.99
N GLY A 43 10.60 -7.97 5.13
CA GLY A 43 10.57 -9.07 4.16
C GLY A 43 9.29 -9.88 4.11
N SER A 44 8.46 -9.83 5.16
CA SER A 44 7.25 -10.66 5.28
C SER A 44 6.21 -10.40 4.19
N ILE A 45 5.31 -11.35 4.00
CA ILE A 45 4.08 -11.21 3.21
C ILE A 45 3.18 -10.16 3.85
N LYS A 46 2.44 -9.41 3.04
CA LYS A 46 1.48 -8.40 3.47
C LYS A 46 0.11 -8.69 2.90
N SER A 47 -0.93 -8.42 3.69
CA SER A 47 -2.32 -8.46 3.22
C SER A 47 -2.95 -7.08 3.34
N TYR A 48 -3.74 -6.72 2.33
CA TYR A 48 -4.41 -5.43 2.24
C TYR A 48 -5.87 -5.61 1.85
N ARG A 49 -6.69 -4.64 2.27
CA ARG A 49 -8.00 -4.35 1.68
C ARG A 49 -7.91 -2.98 1.01
N ALA A 50 -8.44 -2.87 -0.19
CA ALA A 50 -8.38 -1.65 -0.99
C ALA A 50 -9.68 -1.38 -1.72
N VAL A 51 -10.00 -0.11 -1.92
CA VAL A 51 -11.10 0.34 -2.77
C VAL A 51 -10.51 1.06 -3.97
N LEU A 52 -10.78 0.54 -5.15
CA LEU A 52 -10.40 1.08 -6.45
C LEU A 52 -11.59 1.88 -7.01
N GLN A 53 -11.40 3.18 -7.23
CA GLN A 53 -12.32 4.03 -7.98
C GLN A 53 -11.97 3.91 -9.46
N LEU A 54 -12.96 3.61 -10.30
CA LEU A 54 -12.82 3.54 -11.75
C LEU A 54 -13.26 4.85 -12.41
N GLY A 55 -12.75 5.09 -13.60
CA GLY A 55 -13.07 6.22 -14.46
C GLY A 55 -12.02 7.31 -14.47
N GLU A 56 -11.18 7.40 -13.44
CA GLU A 56 -10.19 8.48 -13.29
C GLU A 56 -8.84 7.94 -12.84
N GLU A 57 -7.76 8.40 -13.47
CA GLU A 57 -6.38 8.17 -13.04
C GLU A 57 -5.84 9.43 -12.37
N THR A 58 -5.17 9.28 -11.23
CA THR A 58 -4.44 10.37 -10.57
C THR A 58 -2.92 10.18 -10.71
N ASP A 59 -2.16 11.25 -10.62
CA ASP A 59 -0.70 11.24 -10.75
C ASP A 59 0.01 10.45 -9.63
N THR A 60 -0.64 10.29 -8.48
CA THR A 60 -0.18 9.48 -7.34
C THR A 60 -0.76 8.06 -7.35
N LEU A 61 -1.76 7.77 -8.18
CA LEU A 61 -2.56 6.55 -8.20
C LEU A 61 -3.36 6.31 -6.91
N ASP A 62 -3.62 7.39 -6.16
CA ASP A 62 -4.44 7.42 -4.96
C ASP A 62 -5.25 8.74 -4.87
N LEU A 63 -6.07 8.86 -3.84
CA LEU A 63 -6.97 10.01 -3.65
C LEU A 63 -6.27 11.36 -3.38
N ASP A 64 -4.98 11.35 -3.00
CA ASP A 64 -4.21 12.56 -2.71
C ASP A 64 -3.68 13.24 -3.99
N GLY A 65 -3.74 12.54 -5.15
CA GLY A 65 -3.24 13.00 -6.42
C GLY A 65 -4.22 13.87 -7.21
N LYS A 66 -3.68 14.54 -8.23
CA LYS A 66 -4.50 15.28 -9.21
C LYS A 66 -4.95 14.32 -10.31
N VAL A 67 -6.21 14.45 -10.74
CA VAL A 67 -6.72 13.73 -11.91
C VAL A 67 -5.93 14.15 -13.14
N ILE A 68 -5.36 13.17 -13.84
CA ILE A 68 -4.54 13.36 -15.05
C ILE A 68 -5.15 12.72 -16.29
N ASN A 69 -6.04 11.74 -16.09
CA ASN A 69 -6.74 11.06 -17.18
C ASN A 69 -8.14 10.64 -16.75
N VAL A 70 -9.10 10.70 -17.67
CA VAL A 70 -10.50 10.28 -17.45
C VAL A 70 -10.93 9.37 -18.60
N LYS A 71 -11.60 8.26 -18.26
CA LYS A 71 -12.09 7.31 -19.25
C LYS A 71 -13.44 6.73 -18.82
N PRO A 72 -14.41 6.55 -19.73
CA PRO A 72 -15.67 5.92 -19.39
C PRO A 72 -15.48 4.57 -18.69
N VAL A 73 -16.34 4.27 -17.72
CA VAL A 73 -16.35 2.99 -17.03
C VAL A 73 -17.28 2.05 -17.80
N PRO A 74 -16.83 0.87 -18.20
CA PRO A 74 -17.68 -0.13 -18.84
C PRO A 74 -18.71 -0.68 -17.86
N ILE A 75 -19.70 -1.40 -18.36
CA ILE A 75 -20.63 -2.16 -17.53
C ILE A 75 -19.82 -3.18 -16.72
N LEU A 76 -19.90 -3.10 -15.41
CA LEU A 76 -19.18 -3.97 -14.50
C LEU A 76 -20.00 -5.24 -14.25
N ASP A 77 -19.39 -6.38 -14.50
CA ASP A 77 -19.93 -7.71 -14.19
C ASP A 77 -18.98 -8.43 -13.22
N ASN A 78 -19.54 -9.08 -12.22
CA ASN A 78 -18.82 -9.85 -11.21
C ASN A 78 -17.87 -10.88 -11.83
N ASN A 79 -18.29 -11.57 -12.90
CA ASN A 79 -17.50 -12.62 -13.54
C ASN A 79 -16.33 -12.01 -14.29
N LEU A 80 -16.55 -10.91 -15.01
CA LEU A 80 -15.50 -10.17 -15.69
C LEU A 80 -14.43 -9.70 -14.71
N ILE A 81 -14.84 -9.05 -13.60
CA ILE A 81 -13.88 -8.56 -12.60
C ILE A 81 -13.12 -9.71 -11.97
N LYS A 82 -13.78 -10.79 -11.55
CA LYS A 82 -13.10 -11.98 -11.01
C LYS A 82 -12.12 -12.59 -12.01
N SER A 83 -12.44 -12.61 -13.29
CA SER A 83 -11.55 -13.08 -14.36
C SER A 83 -10.32 -12.17 -14.47
N VAL A 84 -10.50 -10.84 -14.47
CA VAL A 84 -9.40 -9.88 -14.50
C VAL A 84 -8.50 -10.03 -13.28
N LEU A 85 -9.07 -10.15 -12.07
CA LEU A 85 -8.27 -10.33 -10.85
C LEU A 85 -7.42 -11.61 -10.90
N LYS A 86 -7.94 -12.71 -11.43
CA LYS A 86 -7.19 -13.97 -11.56
C LYS A 86 -5.90 -13.83 -12.39
N ASN A 87 -5.87 -12.92 -13.37
CA ASN A 87 -4.68 -12.71 -14.22
C ASN A 87 -3.48 -12.13 -13.47
N PHE A 88 -3.71 -11.53 -12.29
CA PHE A 88 -2.64 -10.97 -11.46
C PHE A 88 -2.09 -11.96 -10.43
N ILE A 89 -2.75 -13.12 -10.22
CA ILE A 89 -2.28 -14.11 -9.26
C ILE A 89 -1.01 -14.78 -9.79
N GLY A 90 0.01 -14.87 -8.93
CA GLY A 90 1.33 -15.40 -9.26
C GLY A 90 2.40 -14.31 -9.38
N ARG A 91 3.49 -14.63 -10.07
CA ARG A 91 4.61 -13.71 -10.28
C ARG A 91 4.40 -12.85 -11.50
N TYR A 92 4.58 -11.54 -11.35
CA TYR A 92 4.61 -10.60 -12.47
C TYR A 92 5.55 -9.43 -12.21
N LYS A 93 5.85 -8.67 -13.26
CA LYS A 93 6.74 -7.52 -13.20
C LYS A 93 5.95 -6.23 -13.07
N GLN A 94 6.14 -5.51 -11.97
CA GLN A 94 5.48 -4.25 -11.67
C GLN A 94 6.46 -3.09 -11.80
N ILE A 95 6.07 -2.00 -12.47
CA ILE A 95 6.85 -0.76 -12.53
C ILE A 95 6.52 0.09 -11.29
N PRO A 96 7.50 0.35 -10.40
CA PRO A 96 7.26 1.16 -9.21
C PRO A 96 6.73 2.56 -9.56
N PRO A 97 5.76 3.13 -8.80
CA PRO A 97 5.25 4.45 -9.09
C PRO A 97 6.29 5.53 -8.77
N MET A 98 6.17 6.71 -9.42
CA MET A 98 7.04 7.84 -9.13
C MET A 98 6.90 8.33 -7.68
N TYR A 99 5.70 8.30 -7.14
CA TYR A 99 5.44 8.62 -5.74
C TYR A 99 5.71 7.40 -4.83
N SER A 100 7.01 7.02 -4.74
CA SER A 100 7.47 5.91 -3.88
C SER A 100 8.76 6.22 -3.14
N ALA A 101 9.03 5.45 -2.08
CA ALA A 101 10.27 5.54 -1.30
C ALA A 101 11.46 4.85 -1.98
N LYS A 102 11.27 4.18 -3.12
CA LYS A 102 12.33 3.53 -3.90
C LYS A 102 13.35 4.56 -4.36
N LYS A 103 14.64 4.17 -4.35
CA LYS A 103 15.73 5.03 -4.80
C LYS A 103 16.15 4.65 -6.23
N VAL A 104 16.43 5.67 -7.04
CA VAL A 104 17.12 5.56 -8.32
C VAL A 104 18.31 6.53 -8.27
N ASN A 105 19.50 6.04 -8.56
CA ASN A 105 20.74 6.82 -8.44
C ASN A 105 20.89 7.56 -7.08
N GLY A 106 20.55 6.85 -5.98
CA GLY A 106 20.66 7.39 -4.62
C GLY A 106 19.51 8.32 -4.19
N VAL A 107 18.67 8.81 -5.11
CA VAL A 107 17.56 9.74 -4.84
C VAL A 107 16.23 8.99 -4.76
N ARG A 108 15.40 9.29 -3.75
CA ARG A 108 14.05 8.71 -3.63
C ARG A 108 13.15 9.24 -4.74
N LEU A 109 12.37 8.35 -5.38
CA LEU A 109 11.50 8.68 -6.51
C LEU A 109 10.50 9.79 -6.18
N TYR A 110 9.86 9.78 -4.99
CA TYR A 110 8.91 10.82 -4.62
C TYR A 110 9.54 12.23 -4.56
N LYS A 111 10.86 12.35 -4.29
CA LYS A 111 11.55 13.64 -4.32
C LYS A 111 11.72 14.17 -5.74
N LEU A 112 11.85 13.28 -6.71
CA LEU A 112 11.90 13.63 -8.14
C LEU A 112 10.49 13.99 -8.64
N ALA A 113 9.48 13.19 -8.28
CA ALA A 113 8.09 13.45 -8.62
C ALA A 113 7.62 14.85 -8.19
N ARG A 114 7.91 15.24 -6.93
CA ARG A 114 7.60 16.60 -6.41
C ARG A 114 8.31 17.74 -7.15
N LYS A 115 9.34 17.43 -7.94
CA LYS A 115 10.04 18.39 -8.80
C LYS A 115 9.61 18.24 -10.28
N ASN A 116 8.49 17.56 -10.53
CA ASN A 116 7.98 17.24 -11.87
C ASN A 116 9.00 16.53 -12.76
N LYS A 117 9.92 15.75 -12.14
CA LYS A 117 10.92 14.97 -12.87
C LYS A 117 10.50 13.51 -12.91
N THR A 118 10.31 12.97 -14.11
CA THR A 118 10.09 11.54 -14.33
C THR A 118 11.41 10.88 -14.72
N VAL A 119 11.66 9.67 -14.20
CA VAL A 119 12.83 8.87 -14.53
C VAL A 119 12.40 7.47 -14.95
N ASN A 120 13.21 6.82 -15.77
CA ASN A 120 12.98 5.43 -16.13
C ASN A 120 13.14 4.54 -14.88
N ARG A 121 12.18 3.65 -14.68
CA ARG A 121 12.11 2.75 -13.53
C ARG A 121 12.14 1.32 -14.02
N LYS A 122 13.14 0.56 -13.57
CA LYS A 122 13.22 -0.86 -13.88
C LYS A 122 12.05 -1.59 -13.20
N PRO A 123 11.34 -2.47 -13.91
CA PRO A 123 10.35 -3.35 -13.31
C PRO A 123 10.95 -4.14 -12.14
N VAL A 124 10.13 -4.47 -11.17
CA VAL A 124 10.47 -5.33 -10.03
C VAL A 124 9.56 -6.54 -10.03
N ASP A 125 10.13 -7.70 -9.73
CA ASP A 125 9.35 -8.91 -9.58
C ASP A 125 8.56 -8.84 -8.26
N VAL A 126 7.24 -9.05 -8.37
CA VAL A 126 6.31 -9.15 -7.25
C VAL A 126 5.53 -10.46 -7.38
N ASN A 127 4.95 -10.91 -6.28
CA ASN A 127 4.11 -12.10 -6.27
C ASN A 127 2.79 -11.79 -5.55
N ILE A 128 1.68 -12.05 -6.22
CA ILE A 128 0.35 -12.00 -5.64
C ILE A 128 -0.04 -13.44 -5.28
N PHE A 129 -0.19 -13.71 -3.99
CA PHE A 129 -0.55 -15.04 -3.49
C PHE A 129 -2.05 -15.27 -3.50
N ASP A 130 -2.83 -14.21 -3.27
CA ASP A 130 -4.28 -14.23 -3.27
C ASP A 130 -4.83 -12.85 -3.64
N LEU A 131 -5.92 -12.82 -4.41
CA LEU A 131 -6.59 -11.59 -4.83
C LEU A 131 -8.08 -11.87 -5.00
N LYS A 132 -8.90 -11.25 -4.17
CA LYS A 132 -10.34 -11.52 -4.08
C LYS A 132 -11.15 -10.26 -4.24
N LEU A 133 -12.23 -10.35 -5.01
CA LEU A 133 -13.30 -9.37 -5.04
C LEU A 133 -14.12 -9.50 -3.75
N ASN A 134 -14.27 -8.38 -3.03
CA ASN A 134 -15.15 -8.32 -1.85
C ASN A 134 -16.52 -7.78 -2.24
N ASP A 135 -16.56 -6.63 -2.95
CA ASP A 135 -17.81 -5.95 -3.31
C ASP A 135 -17.61 -5.06 -4.54
N ILE A 136 -18.74 -4.70 -5.18
CA ILE A 136 -18.82 -3.73 -6.26
C ILE A 136 -19.94 -2.76 -5.92
N GLN A 137 -19.65 -1.48 -5.87
CA GLN A 137 -20.61 -0.41 -5.68
C GLN A 137 -20.38 0.69 -6.72
N ASP A 138 -21.36 0.92 -7.59
CA ASP A 138 -21.28 1.89 -8.68
C ASP A 138 -19.98 1.71 -9.52
N LYS A 139 -19.04 2.66 -9.39
CA LYS A 139 -17.75 2.66 -10.06
C LYS A 139 -16.61 2.22 -9.14
N GLN A 140 -16.91 1.60 -8.00
CA GLN A 140 -15.91 1.18 -7.03
C GLN A 140 -15.81 -0.33 -6.93
N ILE A 141 -14.59 -0.82 -6.85
CA ILE A 141 -14.27 -2.23 -6.63
C ILE A 141 -13.54 -2.34 -5.29
N ASP A 142 -14.15 -3.02 -4.31
CA ASP A 142 -13.50 -3.41 -3.06
C ASP A 142 -12.85 -4.78 -3.25
N PHE A 143 -11.55 -4.87 -2.97
CA PHE A 143 -10.81 -6.11 -3.10
C PHE A 143 -9.82 -6.32 -1.96
N SER A 144 -9.50 -7.58 -1.69
CA SER A 144 -8.47 -8.02 -0.76
C SER A 144 -7.32 -8.65 -1.52
N VAL A 145 -6.08 -8.37 -1.10
CA VAL A 145 -4.87 -8.90 -1.75
C VAL A 145 -3.84 -9.33 -0.72
N THR A 146 -3.23 -10.50 -0.94
CA THR A 146 -2.05 -10.99 -0.20
C THR A 146 -0.87 -11.07 -1.15
N CYS A 147 0.24 -10.39 -0.83
CA CYS A 147 1.33 -10.19 -1.76
C CYS A 147 2.71 -10.18 -1.09
N SER A 148 3.75 -10.33 -1.92
CA SER A 148 5.14 -10.22 -1.51
C SER A 148 5.53 -8.79 -1.12
N LYS A 149 6.65 -8.66 -0.41
CA LYS A 149 7.27 -7.35 -0.17
C LYS A 149 7.49 -6.58 -1.48
N GLY A 150 7.37 -5.25 -1.42
CA GLY A 150 7.65 -4.37 -2.55
C GLY A 150 6.53 -4.24 -3.56
N THR A 151 5.40 -4.92 -3.37
CA THR A 151 4.20 -4.75 -4.19
C THR A 151 3.54 -3.40 -3.89
N TYR A 152 3.27 -2.63 -4.94
CA TYR A 152 2.55 -1.36 -4.87
C TYR A 152 1.08 -1.60 -5.20
N ILE A 153 0.22 -1.56 -4.19
CA ILE A 153 -1.22 -1.84 -4.37
C ILE A 153 -1.88 -0.77 -5.23
N ARG A 154 -1.38 0.46 -5.21
CA ARG A 154 -1.82 1.55 -6.10
C ARG A 154 -1.59 1.21 -7.58
N VAL A 155 -0.43 0.65 -7.90
CA VAL A 155 -0.12 0.22 -9.28
C VAL A 155 -0.99 -0.98 -9.65
N LEU A 156 -1.19 -1.95 -8.75
CA LEU A 156 -2.09 -3.08 -8.98
C LEU A 156 -3.51 -2.58 -9.30
N GLY A 157 -4.03 -1.61 -8.54
CA GLY A 157 -5.34 -1.01 -8.80
C GLY A 157 -5.43 -0.36 -10.19
N GLN A 158 -4.43 0.44 -10.58
CA GLN A 158 -4.34 1.03 -11.92
C GLN A 158 -4.31 -0.05 -13.02
N GLU A 159 -3.51 -1.08 -12.85
CA GLU A 159 -3.40 -2.18 -13.83
C GLU A 159 -4.71 -2.97 -13.96
N ILE A 160 -5.43 -3.20 -12.85
CA ILE A 160 -6.77 -3.80 -12.85
C ILE A 160 -7.74 -2.91 -13.65
N ALA A 161 -7.78 -1.60 -13.40
CA ALA A 161 -8.63 -0.67 -14.13
C ALA A 161 -8.33 -0.68 -15.64
N LYS A 162 -7.05 -0.68 -16.01
CA LYS A 162 -6.62 -0.75 -17.43
C LYS A 162 -7.05 -2.06 -18.10
N MET A 163 -6.98 -3.21 -17.41
CA MET A 163 -7.49 -4.47 -17.94
C MET A 163 -9.02 -4.50 -18.08
N LEU A 164 -9.74 -3.74 -17.26
CA LEU A 164 -11.18 -3.51 -17.40
C LEU A 164 -11.53 -2.51 -18.51
N GLY A 165 -10.53 -1.92 -19.18
CA GLY A 165 -10.73 -1.01 -20.29
C GLY A 165 -10.96 0.46 -19.87
N THR A 166 -10.71 0.83 -18.63
CA THR A 166 -10.88 2.18 -18.07
C THR A 166 -9.62 2.65 -17.33
N GLU A 167 -9.70 3.77 -16.63
CA GLU A 167 -8.68 4.25 -15.70
C GLU A 167 -9.13 4.05 -14.25
N GLY A 168 -8.18 4.16 -13.29
CA GLY A 168 -8.54 4.03 -11.87
C GLY A 168 -7.42 4.42 -10.92
N HIS A 169 -7.83 4.76 -9.69
CA HIS A 169 -6.94 5.06 -8.57
C HIS A 169 -7.53 4.52 -7.26
N LEU A 170 -6.70 4.32 -6.24
CA LEU A 170 -7.18 3.87 -4.95
C LEU A 170 -7.77 5.02 -4.13
N THR A 171 -8.96 4.81 -3.57
CA THR A 171 -9.60 5.74 -2.62
C THR A 171 -9.46 5.26 -1.17
N LYS A 172 -9.25 3.95 -0.94
CA LYS A 172 -8.98 3.39 0.39
C LYS A 172 -7.90 2.32 0.29
N LEU A 173 -7.02 2.30 1.28
CA LEU A 173 -6.02 1.25 1.43
C LEU A 173 -5.77 0.97 2.91
N GLN A 174 -6.02 -0.26 3.33
CA GLN A 174 -5.76 -0.71 4.69
C GLN A 174 -4.82 -1.92 4.66
N ARG A 175 -3.68 -1.82 5.34
CA ARG A 175 -2.83 -2.99 5.56
C ARG A 175 -3.37 -3.80 6.74
N ILE A 176 -3.98 -4.94 6.44
CA ILE A 176 -4.65 -5.79 7.43
C ILE A 176 -3.68 -6.76 8.12
N ALA A 177 -2.55 -7.11 7.45
CA ALA A 177 -1.54 -7.97 8.05
C ALA A 177 -0.11 -7.71 7.51
N VAL A 178 0.89 -8.01 8.34
CA VAL A 178 2.32 -8.10 7.98
C VAL A 178 2.88 -9.37 8.65
N GLY A 179 3.11 -10.44 7.89
CA GLY A 179 3.39 -11.77 8.45
C GLY A 179 2.29 -12.17 9.41
N ASN A 180 2.66 -12.47 10.65
CA ASN A 180 1.73 -12.90 11.71
C ASN A 180 1.09 -11.73 12.48
N PHE A 181 1.46 -10.48 12.17
CA PHE A 181 0.88 -9.30 12.84
C PHE A 181 -0.36 -8.85 12.11
N VAL A 182 -1.50 -8.84 12.78
CA VAL A 182 -2.80 -8.47 12.20
C VAL A 182 -3.34 -7.16 12.80
N VAL A 183 -4.25 -6.51 12.08
CA VAL A 183 -4.77 -5.20 12.47
C VAL A 183 -5.57 -5.25 13.77
N GLN A 184 -6.20 -6.39 14.06
CA GLN A 184 -6.99 -6.60 15.28
C GLN A 184 -6.13 -6.52 16.55
N ASP A 185 -4.85 -6.90 16.46
CA ASP A 185 -3.91 -6.85 17.57
C ASP A 185 -3.16 -5.51 17.68
N SER A 186 -3.48 -4.59 16.76
CA SER A 186 -2.82 -3.28 16.69
C SER A 186 -3.41 -2.31 17.73
N ILE A 187 -2.56 -1.51 18.34
CA ILE A 187 -2.97 -0.43 19.24
C ILE A 187 -3.14 0.85 18.41
N PRO A 188 -4.32 1.49 18.40
CA PRO A 188 -4.50 2.79 17.77
C PRO A 188 -3.54 3.82 18.34
N LEU A 189 -3.00 4.69 17.49
CA LEU A 189 -1.95 5.63 17.89
C LEU A 189 -2.40 6.66 18.95
N ASN A 190 -3.68 6.97 19.01
CA ASN A 190 -4.29 7.82 20.04
C ASN A 190 -4.37 7.14 21.40
N GLU A 191 -4.43 5.81 21.46
CA GLU A 191 -4.48 5.02 22.69
C GLU A 191 -3.08 4.57 23.15
N PHE A 192 -2.09 4.63 22.25
CA PHE A 192 -0.76 4.09 22.50
C PHE A 192 -0.08 4.73 23.71
N GLU A 193 -0.25 6.04 23.92
CA GLU A 193 0.38 6.76 25.03
C GLU A 193 -0.13 6.26 26.40
N ALA A 194 -1.45 6.15 26.55
CA ALA A 194 -2.06 5.67 27.79
C ALA A 194 -1.67 4.22 28.09
N LYS A 195 -1.66 3.35 27.08
CA LYS A 195 -1.25 1.94 27.22
C LYS A 195 0.24 1.80 27.52
N TRP A 196 1.09 2.66 26.96
CA TRP A 196 2.52 2.65 27.22
C TRP A 196 2.83 2.98 28.69
N ILE A 197 2.25 4.06 29.22
CA ILE A 197 2.44 4.48 30.62
C ILE A 197 2.00 3.38 31.59
N SER A 198 0.88 2.69 31.31
CA SER A 198 0.38 1.60 32.17
C SER A 198 1.24 0.34 32.19
N THR A 199 2.18 0.18 31.23
CA THR A 199 3.08 -0.99 31.16
C THR A 199 4.46 -0.72 31.78
N GLU A 200 4.81 0.53 32.10
CA GLU A 200 6.08 0.89 32.76
C GLU A 200 5.98 0.87 34.30
N HIS A 201 4.80 0.53 34.84
CA HIS A 201 4.55 0.33 36.29
C HIS A 201 4.12 -1.11 36.54
#